data_f1d7a06aa2bfd0a909ff9d37218f3b8a
#
_entry.id   f1d7a06aa2bfd0a909ff9d37218f3b8a
#
_cell.length_a   1.000
_cell.length_b   1.000
_cell.length_c   1.000
_cell.angle_alpha   90.00
_cell.angle_beta   90.00
_cell.angle_gamma   90.00
#
_symmetry.space_group_name_H-M   'P 1'
#
loop_
_entity.id
_entity.type
_entity.pdbx_description
1 polymer ?
#
loop_
_entity_poly.entity_id
_entity_poly.type
_entity_poly.pdbx_seq_one_letter_code
_entity_poly.pdbx_strand_id
1 'polypeptide(L)'
;MFMALILMLLNSMGVSPSPQDLQNYKLKFRERGHHVHMDWGSTRPKDGGKALTWGAGYEYYIDHKYNGVSVEVLGQKIGDLFTGPQDWWVGGGIGWWPIREVKIFMQAGALFDDLGTAVQARVGVGYRMTFFMIAAMPFVYVQTTDDGRFSWSIGIRVQY
;
A
#
# COMPACT_ATOMS: atom_id res chain seq x y z
N MET A 1 20.01 -3.71 -2.20
CA MET A 1 20.04 -5.19 -2.26
C MET A 1 18.90 -5.75 -3.11
N PHE A 2 17.63 -5.39 -2.87
CA PHE A 2 16.48 -5.90 -3.62
C PHE A 2 16.50 -5.55 -5.12
N MET A 3 16.92 -4.36 -5.48
CA MET A 3 17.03 -3.88 -6.86
C MET A 3 18.09 -4.63 -7.68
N ALA A 4 19.20 -4.99 -7.04
CA ALA A 4 20.25 -5.80 -7.68
C ALA A 4 19.76 -7.22 -7.97
N LEU A 5 18.92 -7.79 -7.12
CA LEU A 5 18.33 -9.11 -7.31
C LEU A 5 17.34 -9.14 -8.49
N ILE A 6 16.50 -8.11 -8.61
CA ILE A 6 15.55 -7.97 -9.74
C ILE A 6 16.31 -7.78 -11.06
N LEU A 7 17.34 -6.94 -11.07
CA LEU A 7 18.17 -6.74 -12.25
C LEU A 7 18.95 -8.01 -12.64
N MET A 8 19.43 -8.79 -11.65
CA MET A 8 20.08 -10.07 -11.92
C MET A 8 19.09 -11.11 -12.48
N LEU A 9 17.88 -11.17 -11.96
CA LEU A 9 16.83 -12.05 -12.47
C LEU A 9 16.43 -11.66 -13.91
N LEU A 10 16.31 -10.39 -14.22
CA LEU A 10 15.99 -9.92 -15.58
C LEU A 10 17.12 -10.18 -16.56
N ASN A 11 18.38 -9.98 -16.14
CA ASN A 11 19.55 -10.34 -16.95
C ASN A 11 19.66 -11.85 -17.19
N SER A 12 19.32 -12.68 -16.20
CA SER A 12 19.31 -14.14 -16.36
C SER A 12 18.22 -14.62 -17.32
N MET A 13 17.18 -13.83 -17.54
CA MET A 13 16.11 -14.08 -18.51
C MET A 13 16.40 -13.50 -19.91
N GLY A 14 17.61 -12.93 -20.14
CA GLY A 14 17.98 -12.32 -21.41
C GLY A 14 17.25 -11.01 -21.73
N VAL A 15 16.57 -10.42 -20.76
CA VAL A 15 15.83 -9.15 -20.90
C VAL A 15 16.69 -8.03 -20.31
N SER A 16 17.45 -7.36 -21.15
CA SER A 16 18.17 -6.13 -20.76
C SER A 16 17.44 -4.92 -21.35
N PRO A 17 16.51 -4.32 -20.59
CA PRO A 17 15.74 -3.18 -21.09
C PRO A 17 16.63 -1.96 -21.23
N SER A 18 16.48 -1.25 -22.35
CA SER A 18 17.12 0.03 -22.54
C SER A 18 16.58 1.08 -21.55
N PRO A 19 17.31 2.17 -21.25
CA PRO A 19 16.80 3.28 -20.45
C PRO A 19 15.48 3.84 -21.00
N GLN A 20 15.28 3.78 -22.29
CA GLN A 20 14.10 4.26 -22.99
C GLN A 20 12.90 3.32 -22.78
N ASP A 21 13.15 2.01 -22.76
CA ASP A 21 12.13 1.02 -22.39
C ASP A 21 11.67 1.19 -20.94
N LEU A 22 12.59 1.43 -20.03
CA LEU A 22 12.28 1.71 -18.63
C LEU A 22 11.41 2.95 -18.46
N GLN A 23 11.66 4.02 -19.21
CA GLN A 23 10.81 5.21 -19.22
C GLN A 23 9.42 4.92 -19.81
N ASN A 24 9.36 4.20 -20.91
CA ASN A 24 8.11 3.81 -21.55
C ASN A 24 7.25 2.91 -20.64
N TYR A 25 7.87 1.97 -19.93
CA TYR A 25 7.18 1.14 -18.94
C TYR A 25 6.64 1.92 -17.75
N LYS A 26 7.41 2.88 -17.23
CA LYS A 26 6.94 3.78 -16.17
C LYS A 26 5.72 4.60 -16.60
N LEU A 27 5.72 5.09 -17.83
CA LEU A 27 4.58 5.81 -18.39
C LEU A 27 3.36 4.89 -18.55
N LYS A 28 3.54 3.70 -19.14
CA LYS A 28 2.46 2.71 -19.33
C LYS A 28 1.87 2.22 -18.00
N PHE A 29 2.69 2.01 -16.97
CA PHE A 29 2.18 1.65 -15.65
C PHE A 29 1.26 2.74 -15.10
N ARG A 30 1.63 4.00 -15.29
CA ARG A 30 0.85 5.14 -14.83
C ARG A 30 -0.43 5.36 -15.63
N GLU A 31 -0.42 5.07 -16.93
CA GLU A 31 -1.57 5.20 -17.83
C GLU A 31 -2.65 4.13 -17.58
N ARG A 32 -2.32 3.07 -16.87
CA ARG A 32 -3.32 2.12 -16.39
C ARG A 32 -4.13 2.80 -15.27
N GLY A 33 -5.40 3.05 -15.50
CA GLY A 33 -6.29 3.59 -14.48
C GLY A 33 -6.56 2.64 -13.30
N HIS A 34 -6.09 1.40 -13.37
CA HIS A 34 -6.46 0.31 -12.48
C HIS A 34 -5.22 -0.38 -11.93
N HIS A 35 -5.10 -0.51 -10.61
CA HIS A 35 -4.02 -1.22 -9.96
C HIS A 35 -4.54 -2.17 -8.89
N VAL A 36 -4.11 -3.41 -8.94
CA VAL A 36 -4.22 -4.33 -7.81
C VAL A 36 -2.98 -4.15 -6.96
N HIS A 37 -3.12 -4.19 -5.65
CA HIS A 37 -1.98 -4.08 -4.75
C HIS A 37 -2.03 -5.07 -3.61
N MET A 38 -0.86 -5.39 -3.09
CA MET A 38 -0.68 -6.13 -1.85
C MET A 38 0.12 -5.28 -0.88
N ASP A 39 -0.31 -5.26 0.37
CA ASP A 39 0.29 -4.50 1.45
C ASP A 39 0.87 -5.44 2.49
N TRP A 40 2.09 -5.15 2.94
CA TRP A 40 2.73 -5.80 4.08
C TRP A 40 3.27 -4.74 5.01
N GLY A 41 3.10 -4.94 6.30
CA GLY A 41 3.55 -3.95 7.25
C GLY A 41 3.56 -4.44 8.68
N SER A 42 3.77 -3.50 9.56
CA SER A 42 3.73 -3.69 11.00
C SER A 42 3.02 -2.52 11.64
N THR A 43 2.07 -2.83 12.49
CA THR A 43 1.31 -1.87 13.31
C THR A 43 1.81 -1.90 14.74
N ARG A 44 1.92 -0.74 15.35
CA ARG A 44 2.24 -0.57 16.77
C ARG A 44 1.13 0.20 17.46
N PRO A 45 0.32 -0.46 18.30
CA PRO A 45 -0.62 0.19 19.19
C PRO A 45 0.10 1.13 20.18
N LYS A 46 -0.60 2.14 20.68
CA LYS A 46 -0.07 3.06 21.68
C LYS A 46 0.34 2.35 22.99
N ASP A 47 -0.40 1.32 23.34
CA ASP A 47 -0.23 0.58 24.61
C ASP A 47 0.87 -0.50 24.52
N GLY A 48 1.64 -0.49 23.46
CA GLY A 48 2.74 -1.43 23.22
C GLY A 48 2.29 -2.63 22.37
N GLY A 49 3.26 -3.51 22.10
CA GLY A 49 3.04 -4.62 21.19
C GLY A 49 3.44 -4.31 19.76
N LYS A 50 3.41 -5.34 18.93
CA LYS A 50 3.67 -5.27 17.49
C LYS A 50 2.81 -6.31 16.80
N ALA A 51 1.98 -5.86 15.88
CA ALA A 51 1.22 -6.74 15.01
C ALA A 51 1.74 -6.64 13.58
N LEU A 52 1.74 -7.76 12.87
CA LEU A 52 2.01 -7.78 11.44
C LEU A 52 0.71 -7.49 10.70
N THR A 53 0.82 -6.81 9.58
CA THR A 53 -0.31 -6.52 8.70
C THR A 53 -0.01 -7.02 7.30
N TRP A 54 -0.98 -7.64 6.69
CA TRP A 54 -0.93 -7.97 5.28
C TRP A 54 -2.32 -7.85 4.68
N GLY A 55 -2.39 -7.47 3.42
CA GLY A 55 -3.67 -7.26 2.78
C GLY A 55 -3.57 -7.16 1.28
N ALA A 56 -4.72 -7.05 0.65
CA ALA A 56 -4.84 -6.84 -0.76
C ALA A 56 -5.92 -5.81 -1.05
N GLY A 57 -5.75 -5.06 -2.12
CA GLY A 57 -6.70 -4.04 -2.48
C GLY A 57 -6.65 -3.70 -3.96
N TYR A 58 -7.51 -2.78 -4.31
CA TYR A 58 -7.66 -2.28 -5.64
C TYR A 58 -7.72 -0.75 -5.61
N GLU A 59 -6.96 -0.11 -6.49
CA GLU A 59 -6.89 1.34 -6.61
C GLU A 59 -7.25 1.75 -8.04
N TYR A 60 -8.12 2.76 -8.17
CA TYR A 60 -8.51 3.37 -9.42
C TYR A 60 -8.09 4.84 -9.45
N TYR A 61 -7.35 5.24 -10.48
CA TYR A 61 -6.94 6.62 -10.70
C TYR A 61 -8.00 7.37 -11.51
N ILE A 62 -8.57 8.40 -10.91
CA ILE A 62 -9.59 9.26 -11.55
C ILE A 62 -8.93 10.21 -12.52
N ASP A 63 -7.75 10.73 -12.18
CA ASP A 63 -6.96 11.59 -13.05
C ASP A 63 -5.53 11.05 -13.19
N HIS A 64 -5.10 10.84 -14.42
CA HIS A 64 -3.78 10.29 -14.76
C HIS A 64 -2.71 11.37 -14.95
N LYS A 65 -3.10 12.65 -14.92
CA LYS A 65 -2.19 13.78 -15.07
C LYS A 65 -1.53 14.14 -13.73
N TYR A 66 -0.69 15.15 -13.75
CA TYR A 66 -0.04 15.68 -12.55
C TYR A 66 -1.09 16.10 -11.51
N ASN A 67 -0.86 15.81 -10.24
CA ASN A 67 -1.79 16.04 -9.13
C ASN A 67 -3.05 15.15 -9.18
N GLY A 68 -2.86 13.89 -9.51
CA GLY A 68 -3.96 12.92 -9.64
C GLY A 68 -4.63 12.58 -8.31
N VAL A 69 -5.87 12.16 -8.41
CA VAL A 69 -6.66 11.60 -7.32
C VAL A 69 -6.94 10.14 -7.63
N SER A 70 -6.86 9.30 -6.63
CA SER A 70 -7.25 7.89 -6.72
C SER A 70 -8.28 7.53 -5.66
N VAL A 71 -9.08 6.52 -5.94
CA VAL A 71 -9.94 5.86 -4.96
C VAL A 71 -9.47 4.43 -4.78
N GLU A 72 -9.56 3.91 -3.58
CA GLU A 72 -9.11 2.55 -3.28
C GLU A 72 -10.05 1.81 -2.35
N VAL A 73 -10.07 0.49 -2.49
CA VAL A 73 -10.67 -0.45 -1.54
C VAL A 73 -9.60 -1.44 -1.10
N LEU A 74 -9.63 -1.82 0.16
CA LEU A 74 -8.56 -2.61 0.77
C LEU A 74 -9.13 -3.50 1.87
N GLY A 75 -8.73 -4.77 1.87
CA GLY A 75 -8.90 -5.70 2.98
C GLY A 75 -7.54 -6.03 3.60
N GLN A 76 -7.42 -5.92 4.91
CA GLN A 76 -6.19 -6.23 5.65
C GLN A 76 -6.47 -7.15 6.81
N LYS A 77 -5.53 -8.06 7.05
CA LYS A 77 -5.43 -8.87 8.25
C LYS A 77 -4.35 -8.28 9.16
N ILE A 78 -4.67 -8.19 10.44
CA ILE A 78 -3.81 -7.60 11.47
C ILE A 78 -3.64 -8.66 12.55
N GLY A 79 -2.41 -8.99 12.95
CA GLY A 79 -2.15 -9.97 13.98
C GLY A 79 -0.86 -10.75 13.76
N ASP A 80 -0.68 -11.82 14.50
CA ASP A 80 0.43 -12.73 14.26
C ASP A 80 0.14 -13.60 13.03
N LEU A 81 1.15 -13.85 12.20
CA LEU A 81 0.98 -14.62 10.95
C LEU A 81 0.52 -16.06 11.19
N PHE A 82 0.86 -16.64 12.35
CA PHE A 82 0.68 -18.06 12.57
C PHE A 82 -0.09 -18.43 13.84
N THR A 83 -0.15 -17.56 14.82
CA THR A 83 -0.72 -17.88 16.14
C THR A 83 -1.42 -16.66 16.75
N GLY A 84 -2.60 -16.85 17.32
CA GLY A 84 -3.32 -15.83 18.07
C GLY A 84 -4.53 -15.22 17.36
N PRO A 85 -5.26 -14.34 18.04
CA PRO A 85 -6.40 -13.63 17.49
C PRO A 85 -5.98 -12.79 16.29
N GLN A 86 -6.83 -12.73 15.30
CA GLN A 86 -6.56 -12.06 14.05
C GLN A 86 -7.69 -11.07 13.77
N ASP A 87 -7.31 -9.81 13.76
CA ASP A 87 -8.22 -8.74 13.40
C ASP A 87 -8.31 -8.60 11.88
N TRP A 88 -9.48 -8.21 11.40
CA TRP A 88 -9.70 -7.91 10.01
C TRP A 88 -10.12 -6.46 9.85
N TRP A 89 -9.51 -5.76 8.95
CA TRP A 89 -9.93 -4.44 8.52
C TRP A 89 -10.37 -4.46 7.07
N VAL A 90 -11.54 -3.90 6.79
CA VAL A 90 -12.06 -3.74 5.43
C VAL A 90 -12.52 -2.30 5.26
N GLY A 91 -12.04 -1.64 4.23
CA GLY A 91 -12.39 -0.25 4.01
C GLY A 91 -11.97 0.26 2.64
N GLY A 92 -12.11 1.54 2.49
CA GLY A 92 -11.71 2.24 1.29
C GLY A 92 -11.24 3.66 1.59
N GLY A 93 -10.77 4.34 0.58
CA GLY A 93 -10.27 5.68 0.76
C GLY A 93 -9.95 6.41 -0.52
N ILE A 94 -9.38 7.57 -0.33
CA ILE A 94 -8.92 8.44 -1.40
C ILE A 94 -7.41 8.64 -1.27
N GLY A 95 -6.73 8.69 -2.39
CA GLY A 95 -5.33 9.05 -2.51
C GLY A 95 -5.18 10.32 -3.31
N TRP A 96 -4.33 11.20 -2.85
CA TRP A 96 -3.90 12.37 -3.59
C TRP A 96 -2.41 12.27 -3.90
N TRP A 97 -2.05 12.54 -5.16
CA TRP A 97 -0.71 12.44 -5.68
C TRP A 97 -0.20 13.85 -6.04
N PRO A 98 0.35 14.63 -5.06
CA PRO A 98 0.88 15.96 -5.33
C PRO A 98 2.03 15.94 -6.34
N ILE A 99 2.80 14.88 -6.33
CA ILE A 99 3.80 14.53 -7.36
C ILE A 99 3.69 13.05 -7.69
N ARG A 100 4.37 12.63 -8.77
CA ARG A 100 4.30 11.25 -9.30
C ARG A 100 4.62 10.16 -8.30
N GLU A 101 5.54 10.45 -7.41
CA GLU A 101 6.12 9.47 -6.50
C GLU A 101 5.48 9.50 -5.11
N VAL A 102 4.84 10.60 -4.73
CA VAL A 102 4.29 10.78 -3.38
C VAL A 102 2.78 10.66 -3.40
N LYS A 103 2.27 9.76 -2.57
CA LYS A 103 0.84 9.60 -2.28
C LYS A 103 0.56 10.04 -0.86
N ILE A 104 -0.41 10.92 -0.70
CA ILE A 104 -1.07 11.19 0.59
C ILE A 104 -2.41 10.48 0.52
N PHE A 105 -2.76 9.69 1.53
CA PHE A 105 -4.00 8.92 1.50
C PHE A 105 -4.77 9.02 2.80
N MET A 106 -6.09 8.95 2.68
CA MET A 106 -7.04 8.86 3.78
C MET A 106 -7.95 7.67 3.51
N GLN A 107 -8.14 6.84 4.53
CA GLN A 107 -8.96 5.64 4.45
C GLN A 107 -9.89 5.57 5.66
N ALA A 108 -11.07 4.99 5.45
CA ALA A 108 -11.99 4.66 6.53
C ALA A 108 -12.58 3.27 6.28
N GLY A 109 -12.86 2.55 7.34
CA GLY A 109 -13.39 1.19 7.23
C GLY A 109 -13.80 0.60 8.58
N ALA A 110 -14.21 -0.64 8.54
CA ALA A 110 -14.56 -1.42 9.70
C ALA A 110 -13.38 -2.31 10.14
N LEU A 111 -13.06 -2.26 11.40
CA LEU A 111 -12.15 -3.18 12.09
C LEU A 111 -13.00 -4.22 12.80
N PHE A 112 -12.74 -5.48 12.55
CA PHE A 112 -13.37 -6.64 13.19
C PHE A 112 -12.30 -7.30 14.07
N ASP A 113 -12.50 -7.24 15.38
CA ASP A 113 -11.61 -7.82 16.37
C ASP A 113 -12.39 -8.60 17.42
N ASP A 114 -11.72 -9.17 18.41
CA ASP A 114 -12.33 -9.95 19.49
C ASP A 114 -13.27 -9.11 20.38
N LEU A 115 -13.16 -7.77 20.34
CA LEU A 115 -14.01 -6.84 21.08
C LEU A 115 -15.28 -6.48 20.31
N GLY A 116 -15.35 -6.82 19.01
CA GLY A 116 -16.48 -6.56 18.14
C GLY A 116 -16.10 -5.84 16.85
N THR A 117 -16.92 -4.86 16.47
CA THR A 117 -16.69 -4.07 15.26
C THR A 117 -16.49 -2.61 15.64
N ALA A 118 -15.39 -2.01 15.18
CA ALA A 118 -15.09 -0.60 15.37
C ALA A 118 -14.92 0.10 14.02
N VAL A 119 -15.26 1.37 13.95
CA VAL A 119 -14.92 2.21 12.79
C VAL A 119 -13.48 2.71 12.93
N GLN A 120 -12.69 2.52 11.91
CA GLN A 120 -11.29 2.95 11.91
C GLN A 120 -11.02 3.91 10.76
N ALA A 121 -10.40 5.04 11.09
CA ALA A 121 -9.89 6.00 10.13
C ALA A 121 -8.35 5.98 10.10
N ARG A 122 -7.78 6.18 8.92
CA ARG A 122 -6.34 6.17 8.66
C ARG A 122 -5.94 7.36 7.81
N VAL A 123 -4.76 7.92 8.08
CA VAL A 123 -4.12 8.92 7.22
C VAL A 123 -2.64 8.60 7.10
N GLY A 124 -2.12 8.69 5.90
CA GLY A 124 -0.73 8.32 5.68
C GLY A 124 -0.11 8.89 4.42
N VAL A 125 1.15 8.59 4.28
CA VAL A 125 1.96 8.95 3.12
C VAL A 125 2.76 7.75 2.63
N GLY A 126 2.90 7.65 1.32
CA GLY A 126 3.72 6.65 0.66
C GLY A 126 4.58 7.27 -0.43
N TYR A 127 5.70 6.62 -0.70
CA TYR A 127 6.61 7.00 -1.79
C TYR A 127 6.70 5.87 -2.80
N ARG A 128 6.25 6.12 -4.04
CA ARG A 128 6.18 5.13 -5.10
C ARG A 128 7.46 5.06 -5.92
N MET A 129 8.03 3.87 -5.99
CA MET A 129 9.14 3.50 -6.86
C MET A 129 8.61 2.53 -7.92
N THR A 130 8.69 2.91 -9.18
CA THR A 130 8.18 2.08 -10.28
C THR A 130 9.31 1.33 -10.96
N PHE A 131 9.14 0.02 -11.10
CA PHE A 131 10.06 -0.91 -11.73
C PHE A 131 9.31 -1.72 -12.79
N PHE A 132 9.50 -1.41 -14.06
CA PHE A 132 8.76 -2.08 -15.14
C PHE A 132 7.23 -1.99 -14.95
N MET A 133 6.60 -3.15 -14.77
CA MET A 133 5.15 -3.32 -14.60
C MET A 133 4.73 -3.39 -13.13
N ILE A 134 5.65 -3.22 -12.20
CA ILE A 134 5.42 -3.30 -10.77
C ILE A 134 5.89 -2.00 -10.13
N ALA A 135 5.13 -1.50 -9.18
CA ALA A 135 5.58 -0.42 -8.31
C ALA A 135 5.65 -0.91 -6.87
N ALA A 136 6.69 -0.49 -6.17
CA ALA A 136 6.82 -0.65 -4.73
C ALA A 136 6.61 0.71 -4.06
N MET A 137 5.81 0.75 -3.00
CA MET A 137 5.50 1.97 -2.27
C MET A 137 5.65 1.71 -0.77
N PRO A 138 6.82 2.01 -0.19
CA PRO A 138 6.92 2.14 1.26
C PRO A 138 5.95 3.23 1.72
N PHE A 139 5.27 2.96 2.84
CA PHE A 139 4.29 3.87 3.41
C PHE A 139 4.38 3.90 4.93
N VAL A 140 3.88 4.98 5.49
CA VAL A 140 3.59 5.13 6.92
C VAL A 140 2.20 5.74 7.07
N TYR A 141 1.45 5.28 8.05
CA TYR A 141 0.17 5.89 8.40
C TYR A 141 -0.08 5.85 9.90
N VAL A 142 -0.90 6.77 10.36
CA VAL A 142 -1.52 6.75 11.67
C VAL A 142 -2.97 6.39 11.54
N GLN A 143 -3.51 5.73 12.54
CA GLN A 143 -4.89 5.28 12.56
C GLN A 143 -5.52 5.45 13.94
N THR A 144 -6.81 5.69 13.94
CA THR A 144 -7.63 5.78 15.14
C THR A 144 -8.95 5.09 14.93
N THR A 145 -9.49 4.52 15.98
CA THR A 145 -10.82 3.90 16.01
C THR A 145 -11.80 4.80 16.77
N ASP A 146 -13.09 4.62 16.56
CA ASP A 146 -14.15 5.35 17.25
C ASP A 146 -14.18 5.09 18.76
N ASP A 147 -13.63 3.97 19.22
CA ASP A 147 -13.41 3.65 20.65
C ASP A 147 -12.14 4.28 21.24
N GLY A 148 -11.41 5.11 20.46
CA GLY A 148 -10.26 5.89 20.91
C GLY A 148 -8.92 5.16 20.87
N ARG A 149 -8.84 3.96 20.32
CA ARG A 149 -7.57 3.26 20.11
C ARG A 149 -6.76 3.98 19.02
N PHE A 150 -5.50 4.22 19.29
CA PHE A 150 -4.56 4.86 18.39
C PHE A 150 -3.38 3.95 18.10
N SER A 151 -2.97 3.91 16.86
CA SER A 151 -1.76 3.18 16.44
C SER A 151 -1.12 3.82 15.22
N TRP A 152 0.11 3.43 14.95
CA TRP A 152 0.80 3.80 13.72
C TRP A 152 1.34 2.56 13.03
N SER A 153 1.51 2.64 11.74
CA SER A 153 1.94 1.54 10.90
C SER A 153 2.98 1.98 9.89
N ILE A 154 3.90 1.07 9.60
CA ILE A 154 4.87 1.20 8.52
C ILE A 154 4.81 -0.06 7.68
N GLY A 155 4.91 0.08 6.38
CA GLY A 155 4.85 -1.06 5.49
C GLY A 155 5.33 -0.77 4.08
N ILE A 156 5.13 -1.75 3.23
CA ILE A 156 5.38 -1.68 1.80
C ILE A 156 4.15 -2.18 1.04
N ARG A 157 3.74 -1.45 0.05
CA ARG A 157 2.72 -1.81 -0.93
C ARG A 157 3.39 -2.19 -2.23
N VAL A 158 3.01 -3.31 -2.81
CA VAL A 158 3.39 -3.69 -4.17
C VAL A 158 2.16 -3.56 -5.05
N GLN A 159 2.28 -2.79 -6.12
CA GLN A 159 1.22 -2.51 -7.09
C GLN A 159 1.56 -3.13 -8.44
N TYR A 160 0.52 -3.68 -9.06
CA TYR A 160 0.58 -4.27 -10.40
C TYR A 160 -0.53 -3.71 -11.30
#